data_060411e92c9ac124efd519af718e5f67
#
_entry.id   060411e92c9ac124efd519af718e5f67
#
_cell.length_a   1.000
_cell.length_b   1.000
_cell.length_c   1.000
_cell.angle_alpha   90.00
_cell.angle_beta   90.00
_cell.angle_gamma   90.00
#
_symmetry.space_group_name_H-M   'P 1'
#
loop_
_entity.id
_entity.type
_entity.pdbx_description
1 polymer ?
#
loop_
_entity_poly.entity_id
_entity_poly.type
_entity_poly.pdbx_seq_one_letter_code
_entity_poly.pdbx_strand_id
1 'polypeptide(L)'
;GRILLGGGGGSLNAMIQASAPDQVGDDDKKAFRKRAEEIVAAGAVAFGEIALHHLSLRLMGPQHPYEWTPPDHPLLLLLADIAAEKNIPMDLHLDLVPEDMNLPDRPAFNSTNPAVLKANLATFERLLAHNRGARIVWAHAGTDPLGTRPPPIQRELLTRNPNLFMSLRLGGNAPPPVFALDTDKKLKLSWLALLRDYPDRFVIGTDYFHTVQSGPQRGPGEETLANYRAALAQMPPELAKAIAHGNAERIYRLGDQ
;
A
#
# COMPACT_ATOMS: atom_id res chain seq x y z
N GLY A 1 2.33 15.94 19.00
CA GLY A 1 1.72 15.09 17.98
C GLY A 1 1.34 13.74 18.59
N ARG A 2 0.33 13.09 18.05
CA ARG A 2 -0.07 11.73 18.46
C ARG A 2 0.46 10.73 17.42
N ILE A 3 0.96 9.59 17.88
CA ILE A 3 1.23 8.42 17.05
C ILE A 3 0.03 7.49 17.23
N LEU A 4 -0.56 7.05 16.13
CA LEU A 4 -1.62 6.05 16.09
C LEU A 4 -1.06 4.81 15.39
N LEU A 5 -1.53 3.64 15.81
CA LEU A 5 -0.97 2.37 15.35
C LEU A 5 -1.87 1.73 14.30
N GLY A 6 -1.27 1.34 13.17
CA GLY A 6 -1.79 0.28 12.33
C GLY A 6 -1.40 -1.08 12.92
N GLY A 7 -2.20 -2.10 12.70
CA GLY A 7 -1.93 -3.42 13.26
C GLY A 7 -2.17 -4.56 12.27
N GLY A 8 -1.57 -5.70 12.55
CA GLY A 8 -1.82 -6.92 11.79
C GLY A 8 -0.80 -7.25 10.71
N GLY A 9 0.05 -6.31 10.27
CA GLY A 9 1.05 -6.55 9.22
C GLY A 9 1.88 -7.81 9.46
N GLY A 10 2.36 -8.04 10.68
CA GLY A 10 3.07 -9.28 10.99
C GLY A 10 2.12 -10.48 11.18
N SER A 11 1.11 -10.38 12.04
CA SER A 11 0.31 -11.55 12.46
C SER A 11 -0.75 -11.96 11.44
N LEU A 12 -1.51 -11.03 10.87
CA LEU A 12 -2.52 -11.36 9.85
C LEU A 12 -1.85 -11.78 8.55
N ASN A 13 -0.75 -11.11 8.16
CA ASN A 13 0.02 -11.50 6.98
C ASN A 13 0.53 -12.94 7.08
N ALA A 14 1.10 -13.31 8.24
CA ALA A 14 1.53 -14.69 8.47
C ALA A 14 0.40 -15.72 8.34
N MET A 15 -0.81 -15.40 8.83
CA MET A 15 -1.97 -16.28 8.67
C MET A 15 -2.43 -16.41 7.22
N ILE A 16 -2.40 -15.30 6.47
CA ILE A 16 -2.75 -15.28 5.05
C ILE A 16 -1.75 -16.11 4.24
N GLN A 17 -0.47 -15.96 4.51
CA GLN A 17 0.60 -16.66 3.79
C GLN A 17 0.70 -18.15 4.16
N ALA A 18 0.12 -18.57 5.30
CA ALA A 18 0.23 -19.96 5.79
C ALA A 18 -0.63 -20.96 5.02
N SER A 19 -1.68 -20.53 4.31
CA SER A 19 -2.65 -21.42 3.67
C SER A 19 -2.87 -21.02 2.21
N ALA A 20 -2.94 -22.01 1.33
CA ALA A 20 -3.42 -21.76 -0.02
C ALA A 20 -4.92 -21.42 -0.01
N PRO A 21 -5.42 -20.63 -0.98
CA PRO A 21 -6.82 -20.17 -0.97
C PRO A 21 -7.86 -21.29 -0.88
N ASP A 22 -7.61 -22.43 -1.53
CA ASP A 22 -8.48 -23.61 -1.56
C ASP A 22 -8.40 -24.48 -0.28
N GLN A 23 -7.47 -24.18 0.61
CA GLN A 23 -7.26 -24.87 1.88
C GLN A 23 -7.85 -24.13 3.09
N VAL A 24 -8.32 -22.90 2.90
CA VAL A 24 -8.87 -22.07 3.99
C VAL A 24 -10.22 -22.60 4.46
N GLY A 25 -10.24 -23.19 5.66
CA GLY A 25 -11.43 -23.72 6.30
C GLY A 25 -12.13 -22.70 7.22
N ASP A 26 -13.24 -23.15 7.83
CA ASP A 26 -14.01 -22.30 8.75
C ASP A 26 -13.25 -22.01 10.05
N ASP A 27 -12.41 -22.93 10.50
CA ASP A 27 -11.60 -22.72 11.70
C ASP A 27 -10.49 -21.68 11.46
N ASP A 28 -9.89 -21.67 10.28
CA ASP A 28 -8.94 -20.62 9.86
C ASP A 28 -9.61 -19.25 9.83
N LYS A 29 -10.81 -19.16 9.26
CA LYS A 29 -11.60 -17.92 9.22
C LYS A 29 -11.98 -17.44 10.62
N LYS A 30 -12.37 -18.34 11.53
CA LYS A 30 -12.68 -18.01 12.93
C LYS A 30 -11.43 -17.49 13.66
N ALA A 31 -10.31 -18.19 13.53
CA ALA A 31 -9.05 -17.79 14.16
C ALA A 31 -8.57 -16.42 13.61
N PHE A 32 -8.68 -16.22 12.29
CA PHE A 32 -8.31 -14.98 11.63
C PHE A 32 -9.19 -13.80 12.10
N ARG A 33 -10.52 -13.97 12.13
CA ARG A 33 -11.46 -12.95 12.63
C ARG A 33 -11.15 -12.59 14.07
N LYS A 34 -10.96 -13.59 14.94
CA LYS A 34 -10.58 -13.36 16.34
C LYS A 34 -9.32 -12.51 16.44
N ARG A 35 -8.29 -12.84 15.65
CA ARG A 35 -7.04 -12.08 15.65
C ARG A 35 -7.22 -10.65 15.17
N ALA A 36 -8.00 -10.43 14.10
CA ALA A 36 -8.31 -9.10 13.60
C ALA A 36 -9.08 -8.26 14.65
N GLU A 37 -10.03 -8.85 15.34
CA GLU A 37 -10.79 -8.18 16.40
C GLU A 37 -9.92 -7.83 17.62
N GLU A 38 -8.97 -8.69 18.01
CA GLU A 38 -7.99 -8.38 19.05
C GLU A 38 -7.12 -7.18 18.70
N ILE A 39 -6.72 -7.04 17.42
CA ILE A 39 -5.93 -5.92 16.92
C ILE A 39 -6.73 -4.62 17.04
N VAL A 40 -8.00 -4.63 16.65
CA VAL A 40 -8.89 -3.47 16.79
C VAL A 40 -9.10 -3.12 18.26
N ALA A 41 -9.36 -4.13 19.11
CA ALA A 41 -9.54 -3.95 20.55
C ALA A 41 -8.28 -3.37 21.23
N ALA A 42 -7.10 -3.63 20.70
CA ALA A 42 -5.84 -3.03 21.15
C ALA A 42 -5.65 -1.57 20.69
N GLY A 43 -6.61 -0.98 19.94
CA GLY A 43 -6.61 0.41 19.54
C GLY A 43 -5.99 0.68 18.15
N ALA A 44 -5.84 -0.34 17.31
CA ALA A 44 -5.39 -0.13 15.95
C ALA A 44 -6.42 0.67 15.13
N VAL A 45 -5.94 1.67 14.38
CA VAL A 45 -6.77 2.55 13.53
C VAL A 45 -6.80 2.10 12.06
N ALA A 46 -6.00 1.10 11.72
CA ALA A 46 -5.94 0.47 10.41
C ALA A 46 -5.43 -0.97 10.53
N PHE A 47 -5.79 -1.83 9.57
CA PHE A 47 -5.07 -3.08 9.35
C PHE A 47 -3.92 -2.84 8.37
N GLY A 48 -2.76 -3.38 8.62
CA GLY A 48 -1.66 -3.37 7.67
C GLY A 48 -0.30 -2.93 8.25
N GLU A 49 0.68 -2.86 7.39
CA GLU A 49 0.62 -3.15 5.95
C GLU A 49 0.52 -4.67 5.70
N ILE A 50 -0.42 -5.10 4.86
CA ILE A 50 -0.59 -6.50 4.46
C ILE A 50 0.08 -6.69 3.10
N ALA A 51 1.05 -7.59 2.99
CA ALA A 51 1.76 -7.88 1.76
C ALA A 51 1.03 -8.96 0.94
N LEU A 52 0.58 -8.59 -0.26
CA LEU A 52 -0.09 -9.48 -1.22
C LEU A 52 0.87 -9.97 -2.29
N HIS A 53 1.59 -9.06 -2.90
CA HIS A 53 2.70 -9.36 -3.82
C HIS A 53 3.81 -8.37 -3.51
N HIS A 54 4.91 -8.88 -3.00
CA HIS A 54 6.02 -8.09 -2.47
C HIS A 54 7.34 -8.63 -2.99
N LEU A 55 8.00 -7.86 -3.87
CA LEU A 55 9.27 -8.26 -4.44
C LEU A 55 10.41 -8.10 -3.44
N SER A 56 11.23 -9.12 -3.32
CA SER A 56 12.45 -9.06 -2.54
C SER A 56 13.48 -8.14 -3.18
N LEU A 57 13.97 -7.15 -2.41
CA LEU A 57 14.97 -6.18 -2.85
C LEU A 57 16.32 -6.43 -2.15
N ARG A 58 17.42 -6.48 -2.92
CA ARG A 58 18.77 -6.79 -2.39
C ARG A 58 19.21 -5.84 -1.27
N LEU A 59 18.90 -4.55 -1.41
CA LEU A 59 19.31 -3.54 -0.42
C LEU A 59 18.60 -3.68 0.92
N MET A 60 17.45 -4.38 0.96
CA MET A 60 16.66 -4.58 2.16
C MET A 60 17.09 -5.81 2.96
N GLY A 61 17.92 -6.69 2.37
CA GLY A 61 18.46 -7.86 3.04
C GLY A 61 17.46 -9.03 3.21
N PRO A 62 17.83 -10.05 4.00
CA PRO A 62 17.03 -11.28 4.15
C PRO A 62 15.67 -11.08 4.83
N GLN A 63 15.52 -10.01 5.59
CA GLN A 63 14.25 -9.66 6.26
C GLN A 63 13.18 -9.10 5.32
N HIS A 64 13.47 -9.01 4.03
CA HIS A 64 12.58 -8.54 2.99
C HIS A 64 12.36 -9.67 1.95
N PRO A 65 11.67 -10.75 2.33
CA PRO A 65 11.46 -11.88 1.45
C PRO A 65 10.52 -11.56 0.30
N TYR A 66 10.53 -12.41 -0.72
CA TYR A 66 9.44 -12.44 -1.70
C TYR A 66 8.19 -13.01 -1.03
N GLU A 67 7.07 -12.31 -1.20
CA GLU A 67 5.76 -12.76 -0.72
C GLU A 67 4.76 -12.75 -1.87
N TRP A 68 3.90 -13.78 -1.89
CA TRP A 68 2.85 -13.91 -2.88
C TRP A 68 1.59 -14.51 -2.27
N THR A 69 0.51 -13.77 -2.40
CA THR A 69 -0.85 -14.23 -2.11
C THR A 69 -1.79 -13.55 -3.11
N PRO A 70 -2.71 -14.29 -3.76
CA PRO A 70 -3.66 -13.66 -4.65
C PRO A 70 -4.54 -12.69 -3.86
N PRO A 71 -4.76 -11.46 -4.36
CA PRO A 71 -5.57 -10.44 -3.67
C PRO A 71 -6.99 -10.88 -3.29
N ASP A 72 -7.59 -11.84 -4.00
CA ASP A 72 -8.89 -12.43 -3.66
C ASP A 72 -8.82 -13.66 -2.75
N HIS A 73 -7.71 -13.82 -2.03
CA HIS A 73 -7.58 -14.87 -1.01
C HIS A 73 -8.72 -14.80 0.03
N PRO A 74 -9.35 -15.93 0.43
CA PRO A 74 -10.51 -15.93 1.32
C PRO A 74 -10.33 -15.17 2.63
N LEU A 75 -9.13 -15.18 3.23
CA LEU A 75 -8.84 -14.40 4.44
C LEU A 75 -8.71 -12.89 4.15
N LEU A 76 -8.30 -12.50 2.94
CA LEU A 76 -8.29 -11.08 2.54
C LEU A 76 -9.69 -10.56 2.28
N LEU A 77 -10.55 -11.35 1.65
CA LEU A 77 -11.97 -11.02 1.50
C LEU A 77 -12.64 -10.87 2.87
N LEU A 78 -12.37 -11.79 3.79
CA LEU A 78 -12.83 -11.70 5.18
C LEU A 78 -12.27 -10.46 5.90
N LEU A 79 -11.00 -10.10 5.66
CA LEU A 79 -10.43 -8.88 6.24
C LEU A 79 -11.14 -7.62 5.74
N ALA A 80 -11.50 -7.58 4.45
CA ALA A 80 -12.28 -6.48 3.90
C ALA A 80 -13.66 -6.35 4.57
N ASP A 81 -14.34 -7.49 4.85
CA ASP A 81 -15.59 -7.48 5.59
C ASP A 81 -15.41 -6.96 7.02
N ILE A 82 -14.38 -7.43 7.72
CA ILE A 82 -14.08 -6.98 9.09
C ILE A 82 -13.70 -5.48 9.10
N ALA A 83 -12.90 -5.03 8.14
CA ALA A 83 -12.51 -3.62 8.01
C ALA A 83 -13.74 -2.71 7.81
N ALA A 84 -14.69 -3.14 6.98
CA ALA A 84 -15.96 -2.45 6.80
C ALA A 84 -16.81 -2.45 8.09
N GLU A 85 -16.95 -3.61 8.76
CA GLU A 85 -17.69 -3.75 10.02
C GLU A 85 -17.11 -2.86 11.14
N LYS A 86 -15.79 -2.86 11.28
CA LYS A 86 -15.07 -2.07 12.31
C LYS A 86 -14.84 -0.62 11.89
N ASN A 87 -15.17 -0.28 10.64
CA ASN A 87 -15.02 1.05 10.05
C ASN A 87 -13.58 1.61 10.13
N ILE A 88 -12.58 0.76 9.90
CA ILE A 88 -11.17 1.11 9.79
C ILE A 88 -10.65 0.71 8.40
N PRO A 89 -9.64 1.40 7.83
CA PRO A 89 -9.06 1.01 6.54
C PRO A 89 -8.14 -0.20 6.66
N MET A 90 -7.83 -0.79 5.51
CA MET A 90 -6.78 -1.76 5.35
C MET A 90 -5.73 -1.26 4.36
N ASP A 91 -4.46 -1.26 4.78
CA ASP A 91 -3.32 -0.86 3.97
C ASP A 91 -2.70 -2.10 3.33
N LEU A 92 -2.57 -2.09 2.00
CA LEU A 92 -2.11 -3.23 1.22
C LEU A 92 -0.86 -2.88 0.42
N HIS A 93 0.15 -3.74 0.51
CA HIS A 93 1.27 -3.76 -0.43
C HIS A 93 0.96 -4.70 -1.59
N LEU A 94 0.95 -4.18 -2.78
CA LEU A 94 0.77 -4.96 -4.00
C LEU A 94 1.64 -4.42 -5.13
N ASP A 95 2.71 -5.13 -5.47
CA ASP A 95 3.41 -4.92 -6.72
C ASP A 95 2.53 -5.44 -7.85
N LEU A 96 1.96 -4.51 -8.64
CA LEU A 96 0.97 -4.85 -9.65
C LEU A 96 1.60 -5.60 -10.82
N VAL A 97 0.97 -6.68 -11.22
CA VAL A 97 1.30 -7.46 -12.43
C VAL A 97 0.01 -7.59 -13.25
N PRO A 98 -0.17 -6.74 -14.28
CA PRO A 98 -1.39 -6.75 -15.09
C PRO A 98 -1.60 -8.07 -15.85
N GLU A 99 -0.53 -8.63 -16.39
CA GLU A 99 -0.47 -9.90 -17.12
C GLU A 99 0.77 -10.69 -16.68
N ASP A 100 0.79 -12.03 -16.86
CA ASP A 100 1.98 -12.83 -16.57
C ASP A 100 3.19 -12.24 -17.30
N MET A 101 4.26 -11.96 -16.58
CA MET A 101 5.45 -11.32 -17.13
C MET A 101 6.75 -11.88 -16.56
N ASN A 102 7.82 -11.84 -17.33
CA ASN A 102 9.14 -12.13 -16.80
C ASN A 102 9.56 -11.05 -15.80
N LEU A 103 10.21 -11.47 -14.72
CA LEU A 103 10.85 -10.53 -13.80
C LEU A 103 11.86 -9.68 -14.61
N PRO A 104 11.80 -8.34 -14.58
CA PRO A 104 12.77 -7.50 -15.25
C PRO A 104 14.17 -7.75 -14.71
N ASP A 105 15.16 -7.82 -15.61
CA ASP A 105 16.57 -7.91 -15.20
C ASP A 105 17.04 -6.57 -14.61
N ARG A 106 17.00 -6.46 -13.30
CA ARG A 106 17.41 -5.25 -12.55
C ARG A 106 18.29 -5.63 -11.36
N PRO A 107 19.42 -4.93 -11.16
CA PRO A 107 20.33 -5.18 -10.05
C PRO A 107 19.69 -5.06 -8.65
N ALA A 108 18.57 -4.32 -8.56
CA ALA A 108 17.85 -4.12 -7.31
C ALA A 108 17.10 -5.37 -6.85
N PHE A 109 16.72 -6.27 -7.77
CA PHE A 109 15.95 -7.47 -7.43
C PHE A 109 16.84 -8.58 -6.86
N ASN A 110 16.29 -9.26 -5.84
CA ASN A 110 16.93 -10.45 -5.27
C ASN A 110 16.67 -11.67 -6.16
N SER A 111 17.62 -12.59 -6.19
CA SER A 111 17.50 -13.88 -6.91
C SER A 111 16.43 -14.83 -6.31
N THR A 112 15.90 -14.52 -5.14
CA THR A 112 14.78 -15.26 -4.53
C THR A 112 13.43 -14.94 -5.15
N ASN A 113 13.32 -13.85 -5.94
CA ASN A 113 12.12 -13.60 -6.72
C ASN A 113 11.95 -14.63 -7.82
N PRO A 114 10.71 -15.05 -8.16
CA PRO A 114 10.47 -15.98 -9.27
C PRO A 114 10.82 -15.34 -10.61
N ALA A 115 11.28 -16.17 -11.57
CA ALA A 115 11.61 -15.68 -12.91
C ALA A 115 10.38 -15.18 -13.69
N VAL A 116 9.18 -15.70 -13.37
CA VAL A 116 7.91 -15.30 -13.95
C VAL A 116 6.98 -14.83 -12.85
N LEU A 117 6.52 -13.61 -12.96
CA LEU A 117 5.54 -13.00 -12.07
C LEU A 117 4.13 -13.29 -12.58
N LYS A 118 3.24 -13.70 -11.68
CA LYS A 118 1.84 -14.00 -12.00
C LYS A 118 0.98 -12.77 -11.97
N ALA A 119 0.06 -12.69 -12.94
CA ALA A 119 -0.95 -11.63 -13.03
C ALA A 119 -1.78 -11.54 -11.75
N ASN A 120 -2.00 -10.31 -11.26
CA ASN A 120 -2.76 -10.06 -10.04
C ASN A 120 -3.78 -8.93 -10.16
N LEU A 121 -3.86 -8.25 -11.30
CA LEU A 121 -4.82 -7.15 -11.49
C LEU A 121 -6.27 -7.61 -11.34
N ALA A 122 -6.66 -8.71 -12.00
CA ALA A 122 -8.04 -9.20 -11.94
C ALA A 122 -8.44 -9.67 -10.53
N THR A 123 -7.52 -10.29 -9.78
CA THR A 123 -7.74 -10.70 -8.39
C THR A 123 -7.83 -9.48 -7.46
N PHE A 124 -7.04 -8.43 -7.72
CA PHE A 124 -7.14 -7.18 -6.99
C PHE A 124 -8.48 -6.48 -7.23
N GLU A 125 -8.97 -6.44 -8.46
CA GLU A 125 -10.30 -5.90 -8.76
C GLU A 125 -11.41 -6.71 -8.08
N ARG A 126 -11.28 -8.04 -7.95
CA ARG A 126 -12.23 -8.85 -7.18
C ARG A 126 -12.23 -8.51 -5.69
N LEU A 127 -11.07 -8.27 -5.07
CA LEU A 127 -10.99 -7.77 -3.70
C LEU A 127 -11.67 -6.41 -3.55
N LEU A 128 -11.39 -5.46 -4.45
CA LEU A 128 -12.00 -4.12 -4.43
C LEU A 128 -13.52 -4.17 -4.61
N ALA A 129 -14.03 -5.13 -5.40
CA ALA A 129 -15.45 -5.31 -5.65
C ALA A 129 -16.18 -6.08 -4.53
N HIS A 130 -15.45 -6.89 -3.74
CA HIS A 130 -16.04 -7.79 -2.75
C HIS A 130 -16.88 -7.05 -1.70
N ASN A 131 -16.32 -6.02 -1.09
CA ASN A 131 -17.02 -5.21 -0.11
C ASN A 131 -16.73 -3.71 -0.34
N ARG A 132 -17.68 -3.01 -0.95
CA ARG A 132 -17.56 -1.58 -1.26
C ARG A 132 -17.55 -0.67 -0.02
N GLY A 133 -17.91 -1.19 1.14
CA GLY A 133 -17.81 -0.50 2.44
C GLY A 133 -16.39 -0.52 3.03
N ALA A 134 -15.53 -1.44 2.59
CA ALA A 134 -14.14 -1.50 3.04
C ALA A 134 -13.31 -0.40 2.38
N ARG A 135 -12.63 0.41 3.18
CA ARG A 135 -11.63 1.39 2.68
C ARG A 135 -10.30 0.68 2.49
N ILE A 136 -9.84 0.59 1.25
CA ILE A 136 -8.59 -0.07 0.87
C ILE A 136 -7.59 0.99 0.45
N VAL A 137 -6.46 1.07 1.16
CA VAL A 137 -5.36 1.98 0.85
C VAL A 137 -4.25 1.17 0.18
N TRP A 138 -4.02 1.42 -1.11
CA TRP A 138 -2.96 0.77 -1.86
C TRP A 138 -1.64 1.52 -1.67
N ALA A 139 -0.68 0.83 -1.08
CA ALA A 139 0.60 1.41 -0.70
C ALA A 139 1.50 1.76 -1.89
N HIS A 140 2.36 2.77 -1.67
CA HIS A 140 3.48 3.15 -2.52
C HIS A 140 3.12 3.69 -3.91
N ALA A 141 1.96 4.36 -4.08
CA ALA A 141 1.70 5.14 -5.30
C ALA A 141 2.81 6.16 -5.51
N GLY A 142 3.30 6.28 -6.75
CA GLY A 142 4.45 7.15 -7.08
C GLY A 142 5.80 6.45 -7.04
N THR A 143 5.87 5.21 -6.53
CA THR A 143 7.01 4.31 -6.69
C THR A 143 6.52 2.93 -7.13
N ASP A 144 7.25 2.29 -8.03
CA ASP A 144 6.89 0.97 -8.54
C ASP A 144 8.15 0.27 -9.06
N PRO A 145 8.58 -0.81 -8.41
CA PRO A 145 9.79 -1.50 -8.82
C PRO A 145 9.65 -2.19 -10.19
N LEU A 146 8.44 -2.54 -10.62
CA LEU A 146 8.18 -3.18 -11.92
C LEU A 146 7.99 -2.18 -13.06
N GLY A 147 7.46 -1.00 -12.78
CA GLY A 147 7.06 -0.02 -13.80
C GLY A 147 5.65 -0.26 -14.34
N THR A 148 4.83 -1.00 -13.63
CA THR A 148 3.50 -1.48 -14.05
C THR A 148 2.33 -0.66 -13.52
N ARG A 149 2.60 0.35 -12.65
CA ARG A 149 1.59 1.23 -12.04
C ARG A 149 1.67 2.69 -12.50
N PRO A 150 1.74 2.99 -13.80
CA PRO A 150 1.72 4.38 -14.25
C PRO A 150 0.35 5.04 -13.94
N PRO A 151 0.26 6.39 -13.95
CA PRO A 151 -0.98 7.11 -13.67
C PRO A 151 -2.23 6.65 -14.43
N PRO A 152 -2.17 6.23 -15.71
CA PRO A 152 -3.36 5.73 -16.41
C PRO A 152 -4.05 4.54 -15.74
N ILE A 153 -3.30 3.50 -15.36
CA ILE A 153 -3.89 2.32 -14.70
C ILE A 153 -4.42 2.66 -13.31
N GLN A 154 -3.74 3.54 -12.58
CA GLN A 154 -4.24 4.03 -11.29
C GLN A 154 -5.56 4.80 -11.46
N ARG A 155 -5.67 5.63 -12.51
CA ARG A 155 -6.89 6.35 -12.87
C ARG A 155 -8.06 5.40 -13.15
N GLU A 156 -7.84 4.36 -13.93
CA GLU A 156 -8.87 3.36 -14.23
C GLU A 156 -9.38 2.67 -12.96
N LEU A 157 -8.47 2.26 -12.09
CA LEU A 157 -8.81 1.60 -10.83
C LEU A 157 -9.57 2.55 -9.89
N LEU A 158 -9.13 3.80 -9.73
CA LEU A 158 -9.82 4.81 -8.92
C LEU A 158 -11.21 5.13 -9.45
N THR A 159 -11.38 5.21 -10.77
CA THR A 159 -12.68 5.46 -11.42
C THR A 159 -13.68 4.37 -11.11
N ARG A 160 -13.26 3.10 -11.22
CA ARG A 160 -14.13 1.93 -11.03
C ARG A 160 -14.37 1.58 -9.55
N ASN A 161 -13.47 1.99 -8.66
CA ASN A 161 -13.46 1.55 -7.27
C ASN A 161 -13.51 2.73 -6.29
N PRO A 162 -14.72 3.18 -5.88
CA PRO A 162 -14.89 4.31 -4.97
C PRO A 162 -14.30 4.09 -3.57
N ASN A 163 -14.04 2.87 -3.19
CA ASN A 163 -13.43 2.45 -1.93
C ASN A 163 -11.91 2.27 -1.98
N LEU A 164 -11.28 2.54 -3.14
CA LEU A 164 -9.83 2.52 -3.30
C LEU A 164 -9.23 3.90 -2.98
N PHE A 165 -8.21 3.90 -2.15
CA PHE A 165 -7.35 5.02 -1.81
C PHE A 165 -5.90 4.63 -2.06
N MET A 166 -4.98 5.60 -2.07
CA MET A 166 -3.57 5.33 -2.33
C MET A 166 -2.67 6.11 -1.37
N SER A 167 -1.63 5.48 -0.85
CA SER A 167 -0.58 6.19 -0.13
C SER A 167 0.53 6.60 -1.08
N LEU A 168 0.78 7.90 -1.22
CA LEU A 168 1.77 8.48 -2.11
C LEU A 168 3.16 8.36 -1.49
N ARG A 169 4.07 7.65 -2.17
CA ARG A 169 5.47 7.52 -1.78
C ARG A 169 6.36 8.32 -2.75
N LEU A 170 7.15 9.25 -2.24
CA LEU A 170 8.01 10.16 -3.01
C LEU A 170 9.50 10.00 -2.68
N GLY A 171 9.89 8.83 -2.24
CA GLY A 171 11.27 8.48 -1.92
C GLY A 171 11.63 7.09 -2.41
N GLY A 172 12.92 6.78 -2.42
CA GLY A 172 13.43 5.48 -2.84
C GLY A 172 13.91 5.47 -4.31
N ASN A 173 14.57 4.37 -4.69
CA ASN A 173 15.17 4.19 -6.01
C ASN A 173 14.20 3.42 -6.92
N ALA A 174 13.08 4.00 -7.31
CA ALA A 174 12.27 3.39 -8.35
C ALA A 174 12.73 3.84 -9.74
N PRO A 175 12.56 3.01 -10.77
CA PRO A 175 12.91 3.42 -12.12
C PRO A 175 11.95 4.48 -12.65
N PRO A 176 12.46 5.47 -13.42
CA PRO A 176 11.58 6.22 -14.31
C PRO A 176 10.87 5.19 -15.21
N PRO A 177 9.59 5.27 -15.53
CA PRO A 177 8.73 6.43 -15.65
C PRO A 177 7.66 6.56 -14.55
N VAL A 178 7.65 5.69 -13.56
CA VAL A 178 6.58 5.64 -12.55
C VAL A 178 6.76 6.62 -11.41
N PHE A 179 7.94 7.20 -11.21
CA PHE A 179 8.12 8.24 -10.21
C PHE A 179 7.19 9.42 -10.43
N ALA A 180 6.62 9.88 -9.36
CA ALA A 180 5.78 11.08 -9.39
C ALA A 180 6.62 12.35 -9.62
N LEU A 181 7.89 12.36 -9.22
CA LEU A 181 8.82 13.47 -9.43
C LEU A 181 9.79 13.18 -10.58
N ASP A 182 10.24 14.22 -11.26
CA ASP A 182 11.38 14.16 -12.17
C ASP A 182 12.71 14.39 -11.41
N THR A 183 13.83 14.41 -12.14
CA THR A 183 15.18 14.62 -11.60
C THR A 183 15.34 15.97 -10.90
N ASP A 184 14.56 16.98 -11.30
CA ASP A 184 14.58 18.33 -10.74
C ASP A 184 13.56 18.48 -9.58
N LYS A 185 13.02 17.37 -9.08
CA LYS A 185 11.97 17.31 -8.05
C LYS A 185 10.66 18.00 -8.46
N LYS A 186 10.43 18.13 -9.77
CA LYS A 186 9.16 18.64 -10.29
C LYS A 186 8.13 17.51 -10.35
N LEU A 187 6.92 17.80 -9.90
CA LEU A 187 5.79 16.90 -10.01
C LEU A 187 5.39 16.74 -11.49
N LYS A 188 5.46 15.52 -12.00
CA LYS A 188 5.11 15.23 -13.38
C LYS A 188 3.66 15.61 -13.69
N LEU A 189 3.40 16.18 -14.85
CA LEU A 189 2.06 16.64 -15.24
C LEU A 189 1.01 15.52 -15.19
N SER A 190 1.37 14.29 -15.55
CA SER A 190 0.47 13.13 -15.48
C SER A 190 0.06 12.80 -14.03
N TRP A 191 0.99 12.95 -13.07
CA TRP A 191 0.71 12.79 -11.67
C TRP A 191 -0.12 13.94 -11.10
N LEU A 192 0.23 15.18 -11.43
CA LEU A 192 -0.55 16.34 -11.01
C LEU A 192 -2.01 16.27 -11.51
N ALA A 193 -2.20 15.82 -12.76
CA ALA A 193 -3.53 15.59 -13.32
C ALA A 193 -4.29 14.50 -12.54
N LEU A 194 -3.65 13.36 -12.25
CA LEU A 194 -4.26 12.29 -11.46
C LEU A 194 -4.68 12.77 -10.06
N LEU A 195 -3.79 13.48 -9.37
CA LEU A 195 -4.06 14.01 -8.02
C LEU A 195 -5.19 15.05 -8.01
N ARG A 196 -5.29 15.88 -9.06
CA ARG A 196 -6.38 16.87 -9.21
C ARG A 196 -7.74 16.22 -9.49
N ASP A 197 -7.75 15.14 -10.28
CA ASP A 197 -8.99 14.43 -10.61
C ASP A 197 -9.52 13.59 -9.46
N TYR A 198 -8.63 13.20 -8.51
CA TYR A 198 -8.97 12.40 -7.32
C TYR A 198 -8.41 13.04 -6.04
N PRO A 199 -8.83 14.28 -5.70
CA PRO A 199 -8.20 15.07 -4.62
C PRO A 199 -8.40 14.47 -3.23
N ASP A 200 -9.37 13.60 -3.06
CA ASP A 200 -9.77 12.95 -1.81
C ASP A 200 -9.29 11.50 -1.68
N ARG A 201 -8.46 11.00 -2.64
CA ARG A 201 -8.08 9.58 -2.71
C ARG A 201 -6.63 9.30 -2.36
N PHE A 202 -5.81 10.31 -2.15
CA PHE A 202 -4.40 10.16 -1.85
C PHE A 202 -4.06 10.64 -0.45
N VAL A 203 -3.20 9.88 0.23
CA VAL A 203 -2.55 10.26 1.50
C VAL A 203 -1.04 10.21 1.33
N ILE A 204 -0.27 10.86 2.20
CA ILE A 204 1.17 10.68 2.25
C ILE A 204 1.48 9.36 2.95
N GLY A 205 2.35 8.53 2.33
CA GLY A 205 2.88 7.30 2.90
C GLY A 205 4.39 7.25 2.70
N THR A 206 5.15 7.47 3.75
CA THR A 206 6.62 7.55 3.65
C THR A 206 7.30 6.19 3.54
N ASP A 207 6.63 5.12 3.92
CA ASP A 207 7.17 3.77 4.03
C ASP A 207 8.48 3.76 4.86
N TYR A 208 8.38 4.34 6.06
CA TYR A 208 9.52 4.58 6.91
C TYR A 208 9.54 3.64 8.12
N PHE A 209 10.69 3.01 8.34
CA PHE A 209 10.88 2.11 9.47
C PHE A 209 11.57 2.82 10.64
N HIS A 210 10.84 2.99 11.75
CA HIS A 210 11.43 3.40 13.03
C HIS A 210 11.90 2.17 13.78
N THR A 211 13.21 1.88 13.72
CA THR A 211 13.79 0.79 14.50
C THR A 211 14.33 1.32 15.82
N VAL A 212 14.00 0.62 16.91
CA VAL A 212 14.52 0.91 18.27
C VAL A 212 15.94 0.37 18.45
N GLN A 213 16.47 -0.38 17.49
CA GLN A 213 17.83 -0.94 17.57
C GLN A 213 18.88 0.07 17.14
N SER A 214 19.97 0.13 17.93
CA SER A 214 21.15 0.94 17.66
C SER A 214 21.78 0.62 16.29
N GLY A 215 21.51 1.45 15.32
CA GLY A 215 22.03 1.43 13.97
C GLY A 215 21.72 2.76 13.29
N PRO A 216 22.26 3.06 12.11
CA PRO A 216 21.91 4.29 11.42
C PRO A 216 20.38 4.33 11.26
N GLN A 217 19.75 5.21 12.00
CA GLN A 217 18.31 5.42 11.97
C GLN A 217 17.93 5.78 10.54
N ARG A 218 17.18 4.89 9.90
CA ARG A 218 16.60 5.18 8.60
C ARG A 218 15.31 5.98 8.77
N GLY A 219 15.46 7.26 9.29
CA GLY A 219 14.44 8.31 9.18
C GLY A 219 14.14 8.60 7.71
N PRO A 220 12.93 9.05 7.33
CA PRO A 220 12.80 9.67 6.05
C PRO A 220 13.90 10.71 6.04
N GLY A 221 14.98 10.41 5.28
CA GLY A 221 16.10 11.31 5.25
C GLY A 221 15.59 12.68 4.88
N GLU A 222 16.26 13.74 5.25
CA GLU A 222 15.85 15.11 4.89
C GLU A 222 15.49 15.24 3.42
N GLU A 223 16.13 14.44 2.56
CA GLU A 223 15.82 14.35 1.14
C GLU A 223 14.40 13.85 0.86
N THR A 224 13.95 12.79 1.53
CA THR A 224 12.59 12.27 1.36
C THR A 224 11.56 13.29 1.81
N LEU A 225 11.77 13.93 2.96
CA LEU A 225 10.90 15.01 3.43
C LEU A 225 10.93 16.23 2.49
N ALA A 226 12.09 16.56 1.94
CA ALA A 226 12.21 17.61 0.93
C ALA A 226 11.42 17.30 -0.35
N ASN A 227 11.39 16.04 -0.78
CA ASN A 227 10.59 15.61 -1.93
C ASN A 227 9.09 15.82 -1.69
N TYR A 228 8.58 15.45 -0.49
CA TYR A 228 7.17 15.71 -0.16
C TYR A 228 6.86 17.21 -0.11
N ARG A 229 7.70 18.01 0.53
CA ARG A 229 7.52 19.49 0.56
C ARG A 229 7.54 20.07 -0.85
N ALA A 230 8.48 19.65 -1.70
CA ALA A 230 8.57 20.10 -3.08
C ALA A 230 7.33 19.71 -3.90
N ALA A 231 6.82 18.49 -3.76
CA ALA A 231 5.61 18.06 -4.43
C ALA A 231 4.38 18.85 -3.99
N LEU A 232 4.17 19.01 -2.68
CA LEU A 232 3.04 19.74 -2.12
C LEU A 232 3.06 21.22 -2.53
N ALA A 233 4.23 21.85 -2.56
CA ALA A 233 4.38 23.25 -2.99
C ALA A 233 4.01 23.48 -4.46
N GLN A 234 3.95 22.47 -5.29
CA GLN A 234 3.56 22.55 -6.71
C GLN A 234 2.06 22.24 -6.93
N MET A 235 1.34 21.91 -5.88
CA MET A 235 -0.11 21.66 -5.94
C MET A 235 -0.91 22.93 -5.58
N PRO A 236 -2.16 23.05 -6.05
CA PRO A 236 -3.08 24.04 -5.49
C PRO A 236 -3.18 23.89 -3.96
N PRO A 237 -3.28 24.98 -3.20
CA PRO A 237 -3.25 24.93 -1.73
C PRO A 237 -4.23 23.94 -1.09
N GLU A 238 -5.47 23.89 -1.59
CA GLU A 238 -6.49 22.98 -1.05
C GLU A 238 -6.18 21.51 -1.35
N LEU A 239 -5.62 21.20 -2.54
CA LEU A 239 -5.16 19.87 -2.88
C LEU A 239 -3.97 19.46 -2.00
N ALA A 240 -2.99 20.35 -1.83
CA ALA A 240 -1.84 20.12 -0.96
C ALA A 240 -2.27 19.83 0.47
N LYS A 241 -3.20 20.62 1.03
CA LYS A 241 -3.77 20.43 2.36
C LYS A 241 -4.49 19.08 2.48
N ALA A 242 -5.33 18.74 1.50
CA ALA A 242 -6.06 17.48 1.49
C ALA A 242 -5.10 16.28 1.52
N ILE A 243 -4.09 16.25 0.66
CA ILE A 243 -3.12 15.15 0.55
C ILE A 243 -2.17 15.11 1.76
N ALA A 244 -1.74 16.26 2.26
CA ALA A 244 -0.80 16.35 3.38
C ALA A 244 -1.36 15.76 4.68
N HIS A 245 -2.64 15.99 5.00
CA HIS A 245 -3.26 15.49 6.24
C HIS A 245 -4.77 15.26 6.16
N GLY A 246 -5.56 16.11 5.48
CA GLY A 246 -7.02 16.06 5.55
C GLY A 246 -7.61 14.73 5.09
N ASN A 247 -7.04 14.12 4.05
CA ASN A 247 -7.47 12.80 3.58
C ASN A 247 -7.13 11.70 4.60
N ALA A 248 -5.94 11.77 5.23
CA ALA A 248 -5.58 10.81 6.28
C ALA A 248 -6.54 10.91 7.48
N GLU A 249 -6.85 12.14 7.93
CA GLU A 249 -7.82 12.35 9.00
C GLU A 249 -9.17 11.71 8.71
N ARG A 250 -9.66 11.83 7.47
CA ARG A 250 -10.95 11.27 7.03
C ARG A 250 -10.88 9.76 6.81
N ILE A 251 -9.87 9.25 6.08
CA ILE A 251 -9.76 7.84 5.72
C ILE A 251 -9.52 6.98 6.95
N TYR A 252 -8.65 7.41 7.86
CA TYR A 252 -8.31 6.70 9.09
C TYR A 252 -9.14 7.15 10.30
N ARG A 253 -10.06 8.13 10.13
CA ARG A 253 -10.95 8.66 11.20
C ARG A 253 -10.19 9.13 12.42
N LEU A 254 -9.12 9.89 12.21
CA LEU A 254 -8.20 10.28 13.29
C LEU A 254 -8.79 11.32 14.27
N GLY A 255 -9.89 11.98 13.90
CA GLY A 255 -10.61 12.96 14.75
C GLY A 255 -11.62 12.32 15.71
N ASP A 256 -11.98 11.07 15.52
CA ASP A 256 -13.03 10.37 16.28
C ASP A 256 -12.48 9.64 17.52
N GLN A 257 -11.20 9.87 17.91
CA GLN A 257 -10.48 9.11 18.95
C GLN A 257 -10.01 9.98 20.11
#